data_16c539dfd99f060b02fd5cd44357f194
#
_entry.id   16c539dfd99f060b02fd5cd44357f194
#
_cell.length_a   1.000
_cell.length_b   1.000
_cell.length_c   1.000
_cell.angle_alpha   90.00
_cell.angle_beta   90.00
_cell.angle_gamma   90.00
#
_symmetry.space_group_name_H-M   'P 1'
#
loop_
_entity.id
_entity.type
_entity.pdbx_description
1 polymer ?
#
loop_
_entity_poly.entity_id
_entity_poly.type
_entity_poly.pdbx_seq_one_letter_code
_entity_poly.pdbx_strand_id
1 'polypeptide(L)'
;MAAGTNTHSEVLTGEKHKNWESNKTRKKSQEASEGGSSDSKKNRQKSTESINNCINDQQDINDIQIKSRNNEGDTSLNISIVEYLNTYQDFNSKKSRKKVRNKVIHIMRQFGYPVILIKPGKFAMKYASSAPYHLFFTRIENSKETHNQQFSITFSEILDRSLGEIVNSLHLNFMIDVTWLCLQYLLAGQRIDMTILYGERLDHEKLSNNITMIEIDMPTKFGCHHTKIMILQYKDDGIRVIVSTANLYFEDWENRTQGLWISPYLPRLPESANPRDGESPTGFKKDLERYLSKYKQSALTQWIHAVRRADFSDVNVFLLASVPGIHKGVEADFWGYKKLGYILSRYVTLPPDEQWPIVAQSSSVGCFGSTIENWLLKYIIRCMSKEISMGLKNHPQFQFIYPSIENYKQSFDCQKLIAPLPYSAKIHSKQQWLESYLYQWKAKRTGRDRAVPHIKSYTRISPDSKNIPWFVLTSANLSKSAWGNGRLHYYIGNYEAGVIFIPKFITGTTTFPIGDGDDSVVPIFPIPYDLPLCRYESSDRPFVCEFLNSLADNFSIDNGNK
;
A
#
# COMPACT_ATOMS: atom_id res chain seq x y z
N MET A 1 65.19 13.11 -3.31
CA MET A 1 65.53 14.51 -3.59
C MET A 1 64.30 15.28 -3.28
N ALA A 2 64.22 15.79 -2.16
CA ALA A 2 64.54 17.17 -1.71
C ALA A 2 63.40 18.11 -2.12
N ALA A 3 62.69 18.57 -1.27
CA ALA A 3 62.72 19.59 -0.20
C ALA A 3 61.74 20.67 -0.60
N GLY A 4 60.89 21.16 0.15
CA GLY A 4 60.87 21.83 1.46
C GLY A 4 60.22 23.17 1.21
N THR A 5 59.55 23.81 2.00
CA THR A 5 59.49 24.33 3.34
C THR A 5 58.40 25.40 3.39
N ASN A 6 57.51 25.37 4.43
CA ASN A 6 57.38 26.35 5.52
C ASN A 6 57.19 27.83 5.15
N THR A 7 56.34 28.60 5.78
CA THR A 7 56.18 28.97 7.20
C THR A 7 55.00 29.91 7.45
N HIS A 8 54.36 29.75 8.63
CA HIS A 8 53.98 30.74 9.68
C HIS A 8 53.00 31.89 9.35
N SER A 9 52.04 32.12 10.12
CA SER A 9 51.65 32.40 11.53
C SER A 9 51.07 33.81 11.56
N GLU A 10 50.10 34.15 12.30
CA GLU A 10 49.75 34.48 13.68
C GLU A 10 48.35 35.13 13.67
N VAL A 11 47.39 34.73 14.49
CA VAL A 11 47.00 35.11 15.84
C VAL A 11 46.75 36.62 16.06
N LEU A 12 45.51 36.96 16.47
CA LEU A 12 45.13 37.80 17.63
C LEU A 12 43.61 38.15 17.56
N THR A 13 42.80 37.58 18.41
CA THR A 13 42.16 38.06 19.67
C THR A 13 41.36 39.37 19.62
N GLY A 14 40.15 39.35 20.19
CA GLY A 14 39.51 40.54 20.71
C GLY A 14 38.00 40.45 20.93
N GLU A 15 37.60 40.03 22.11
CA GLU A 15 36.23 40.15 22.65
C GLU A 15 35.69 41.56 22.67
N LYS A 16 34.36 41.76 22.63
CA LYS A 16 33.62 42.50 23.65
C LYS A 16 32.10 42.41 23.48
N HIS A 17 31.48 41.99 24.58
CA HIS A 17 30.06 42.13 24.92
C HIS A 17 29.54 43.56 24.84
N LYS A 18 28.23 43.70 24.53
CA LYS A 18 27.31 44.56 25.33
C LYS A 18 25.84 44.24 25.01
N ASN A 19 25.15 43.85 26.07
CA ASN A 19 23.70 43.91 26.27
C ASN A 19 23.21 45.34 26.20
N TRP A 20 21.95 45.51 25.79
CA TRP A 20 21.03 46.49 26.40
C TRP A 20 19.57 46.16 26.15
N GLU A 21 18.81 46.19 27.24
CA GLU A 21 17.36 45.97 27.36
C GLU A 21 16.55 47.22 27.03
N SER A 22 15.28 46.91 26.69
CA SER A 22 14.00 47.63 26.98
C SER A 22 13.84 49.12 26.77
N ASN A 23 12.75 49.49 26.05
CA ASN A 23 11.62 50.17 26.68
C ASN A 23 10.42 50.37 25.76
N LYS A 24 9.21 50.24 26.35
CA LYS A 24 7.88 50.59 25.83
C LYS A 24 7.75 52.08 25.56
N THR A 25 7.02 52.47 24.52
CA THR A 25 5.89 53.44 24.71
C THR A 25 4.95 53.49 23.49
N ARG A 26 3.70 53.63 23.81
CA ARG A 26 2.47 53.79 23.02
C ARG A 26 2.44 55.15 22.34
N LYS A 27 1.93 55.26 21.09
CA LYS A 27 0.88 56.26 20.76
C LYS A 27 0.21 55.99 19.40
N LYS A 28 -1.10 56.22 19.39
CA LYS A 28 -2.06 56.18 18.30
C LYS A 28 -1.77 57.25 17.24
N SER A 29 -2.10 56.96 16.00
CA SER A 29 -2.87 57.85 15.11
C SER A 29 -3.47 57.05 13.94
N GLN A 30 -4.68 57.48 13.60
CA GLN A 30 -5.67 56.91 12.72
C GLN A 30 -5.40 57.23 11.24
N GLU A 31 -6.08 56.38 10.42
CA GLU A 31 -6.76 56.67 9.14
C GLU A 31 -6.04 56.39 7.82
N ALA A 32 -6.71 55.54 7.14
CA ALA A 32 -7.17 55.47 5.73
C ALA A 32 -6.33 54.74 4.72
N SER A 33 -6.73 53.58 4.28
CA SER A 33 -7.44 53.37 3.01
C SER A 33 -7.82 51.90 2.83
N GLU A 34 -9.12 51.68 2.64
CA GLU A 34 -9.75 50.45 2.22
C GLU A 34 -9.36 50.07 0.80
N GLY A 35 -9.21 48.77 0.53
CA GLY A 35 -9.19 48.24 -0.82
C GLY A 35 -8.27 47.03 -1.00
N GLY A 36 -8.81 45.81 -0.81
CA GLY A 36 -8.08 44.61 -1.28
C GLY A 36 -8.16 43.39 -0.38
N SER A 37 -9.33 42.96 0.08
CA SER A 37 -9.42 41.78 0.94
C SER A 37 -10.66 40.87 0.75
N SER A 38 -11.40 40.99 -0.35
CA SER A 38 -12.60 40.14 -0.55
C SER A 38 -12.37 38.90 -1.36
N ASP A 39 -11.40 38.86 -2.26
CA ASP A 39 -11.16 37.70 -3.15
C ASP A 39 -10.36 36.57 -2.51
N SER A 40 -9.47 36.86 -1.56
CA SER A 40 -8.69 35.81 -0.89
C SER A 40 -9.52 35.01 0.15
N LYS A 41 -10.52 35.64 0.76
CA LYS A 41 -11.44 34.94 1.69
C LYS A 41 -12.48 34.11 0.96
N LYS A 42 -13.02 34.56 -0.16
CA LYS A 42 -13.95 33.77 -1.01
C LYS A 42 -13.28 32.55 -1.63
N ASN A 43 -12.04 32.66 -2.07
CA ASN A 43 -11.29 31.50 -2.58
C ASN A 43 -10.90 30.51 -1.48
N ARG A 44 -10.68 30.96 -0.26
CA ARG A 44 -10.39 30.09 0.88
C ARG A 44 -11.64 29.35 1.36
N GLN A 45 -12.80 29.99 1.39
CA GLN A 45 -14.08 29.33 1.70
C GLN A 45 -14.52 28.35 0.61
N LYS A 46 -14.42 28.70 -0.68
CA LYS A 46 -14.72 27.77 -1.78
C LYS A 46 -13.80 26.54 -1.83
N SER A 47 -12.52 26.69 -1.47
CA SER A 47 -11.60 25.54 -1.39
C SER A 47 -11.90 24.64 -0.19
N THR A 48 -12.33 25.21 0.93
CA THR A 48 -12.69 24.44 2.14
C THR A 48 -14.04 23.74 1.97
N GLU A 49 -15.02 24.37 1.35
CA GLU A 49 -16.31 23.74 1.01
C GLU A 49 -16.18 22.64 -0.05
N SER A 50 -15.34 22.84 -1.05
CA SER A 50 -15.02 21.80 -2.05
C SER A 50 -14.31 20.59 -1.44
N ILE A 51 -13.40 20.80 -0.48
CA ILE A 51 -12.74 19.73 0.26
C ILE A 51 -13.75 19.02 1.16
N ASN A 52 -14.56 19.72 1.92
CA ASN A 52 -15.55 19.14 2.82
C ASN A 52 -16.60 18.29 2.08
N ASN A 53 -17.09 18.77 0.92
CA ASN A 53 -18.06 18.01 0.12
C ASN A 53 -17.47 16.73 -0.50
N CYS A 54 -16.19 16.73 -0.92
CA CYS A 54 -15.52 15.52 -1.43
C CYS A 54 -15.22 14.48 -0.34
N ILE A 55 -15.24 14.87 0.90
CA ILE A 55 -14.81 14.10 2.05
C ILE A 55 -16.02 13.41 2.70
N ASN A 56 -17.17 14.05 2.80
CA ASN A 56 -18.42 13.41 3.23
C ASN A 56 -18.82 12.26 2.27
N ASP A 57 -18.52 12.41 0.97
CA ASP A 57 -18.79 11.38 -0.03
C ASP A 57 -17.98 10.08 0.17
N GLN A 58 -16.81 10.13 0.82
CA GLN A 58 -15.98 8.95 1.09
C GLN A 58 -16.51 8.12 2.29
N GLN A 59 -17.11 8.79 3.24
CA GLN A 59 -17.71 8.17 4.43
C GLN A 59 -19.02 7.44 4.07
N ASP A 60 -19.85 8.05 3.22
CA ASP A 60 -21.08 7.42 2.70
C ASP A 60 -20.77 6.13 1.92
N ILE A 61 -19.63 6.06 1.21
CA ILE A 61 -19.20 4.88 0.46
C ILE A 61 -18.78 3.74 1.40
N ASN A 62 -18.06 4.05 2.48
CA ASN A 62 -17.67 3.06 3.47
C ASN A 62 -18.91 2.50 4.18
N ASP A 63 -19.88 3.35 4.53
CA ASP A 63 -21.13 2.94 5.15
C ASP A 63 -22.00 2.04 4.24
N ILE A 64 -21.99 2.26 2.93
CA ILE A 64 -22.68 1.41 1.96
C ILE A 64 -22.03 0.02 1.89
N GLN A 65 -20.69 -0.06 1.87
CA GLN A 65 -19.96 -1.33 1.86
C GLN A 65 -20.15 -2.15 3.16
N ILE A 66 -20.29 -1.46 4.30
CA ILE A 66 -20.54 -2.09 5.61
C ILE A 66 -21.98 -2.63 5.67
N LYS A 67 -22.97 -1.87 5.19
CA LYS A 67 -24.39 -2.29 5.21
C LYS A 67 -24.66 -3.52 4.33
N SER A 68 -23.96 -3.69 3.21
CA SER A 68 -24.12 -4.87 2.35
C SER A 68 -23.58 -6.16 2.96
N ARG A 69 -22.69 -6.07 3.96
CA ARG A 69 -22.10 -7.23 4.66
C ARG A 69 -22.90 -7.68 5.90
N ASN A 70 -23.65 -6.76 6.52
CA ASN A 70 -24.37 -7.04 7.77
C ASN A 70 -25.66 -7.86 7.59
N ASN A 71 -26.03 -8.25 6.37
CA ASN A 71 -27.27 -8.96 6.09
C ASN A 71 -27.14 -10.49 5.92
N GLU A 72 -25.93 -11.06 6.05
CA GLU A 72 -25.75 -12.51 5.96
C GLU A 72 -24.86 -13.03 7.09
N GLY A 73 -25.45 -13.74 8.06
CA GLY A 73 -24.66 -14.56 8.96
C GLY A 73 -25.34 -14.90 10.28
N ASP A 74 -25.77 -16.10 10.37
CA ASP A 74 -26.21 -16.80 11.60
C ASP A 74 -25.15 -16.67 12.70
N THR A 75 -25.44 -15.91 13.75
CA THR A 75 -24.57 -15.60 14.89
C THR A 75 -24.30 -16.79 15.82
N SER A 76 -24.96 -17.93 15.63
CA SER A 76 -24.86 -19.09 16.53
C SER A 76 -23.60 -19.95 16.35
N LEU A 77 -22.92 -19.85 15.19
CA LEU A 77 -21.72 -20.65 14.88
C LEU A 77 -20.41 -20.02 15.39
N ASN A 78 -20.41 -18.72 15.68
CA ASN A 78 -19.23 -17.96 16.03
C ASN A 78 -18.70 -18.25 17.45
N ILE A 79 -19.56 -18.55 18.41
CA ILE A 79 -19.18 -18.82 19.82
C ILE A 79 -18.22 -20.03 19.91
N SER A 80 -18.37 -21.03 19.05
CA SER A 80 -17.58 -22.26 19.06
C SER A 80 -16.11 -22.07 18.65
N ILE A 81 -15.78 -21.03 17.86
CA ILE A 81 -14.42 -20.78 17.39
C ILE A 81 -13.56 -20.15 18.50
N VAL A 82 -14.12 -19.23 19.25
CA VAL A 82 -13.41 -18.56 20.35
C VAL A 82 -13.15 -19.52 21.52
N GLU A 83 -14.14 -20.33 21.90
CA GLU A 83 -13.94 -21.42 22.87
C GLU A 83 -12.83 -22.35 22.38
N TYR A 84 -12.82 -22.66 21.10
CA TYR A 84 -11.81 -23.50 20.50
C TYR A 84 -10.39 -22.88 20.54
N LEU A 85 -10.23 -21.60 20.22
CA LEU A 85 -8.95 -20.89 20.30
C LEU A 85 -8.45 -20.79 21.74
N ASN A 86 -9.34 -20.66 22.73
CA ASN A 86 -9.00 -20.57 24.14
C ASN A 86 -8.69 -21.93 24.80
N THR A 87 -9.24 -23.05 24.30
CA THR A 87 -9.10 -24.39 24.92
C THR A 87 -7.82 -25.13 24.51
N TYR A 88 -7.13 -24.71 23.44
CA TYR A 88 -5.92 -25.40 22.99
C TYR A 88 -4.66 -24.80 23.63
N GLN A 89 -4.29 -25.29 24.83
CA GLN A 89 -3.06 -24.90 25.52
C GLN A 89 -1.80 -25.65 25.05
N ASP A 90 -1.94 -26.88 24.51
CA ASP A 90 -0.80 -27.69 24.08
C ASP A 90 -0.66 -27.77 22.57
N PHE A 91 0.16 -26.89 22.01
CA PHE A 91 0.49 -26.85 20.57
C PHE A 91 1.87 -27.49 20.26
N ASN A 92 2.56 -28.00 21.28
CA ASN A 92 3.97 -28.39 21.19
C ASN A 92 4.16 -29.75 20.50
N SER A 93 3.17 -30.66 20.56
CA SER A 93 3.31 -31.97 19.94
C SER A 93 2.83 -32.00 18.48
N LYS A 94 3.48 -32.85 17.64
CA LYS A 94 3.04 -33.09 16.26
C LYS A 94 1.61 -33.65 16.19
N LYS A 95 1.21 -34.47 17.18
CA LYS A 95 -0.13 -35.06 17.28
C LYS A 95 -1.18 -34.02 17.57
N SER A 96 -0.94 -33.11 18.52
CA SER A 96 -1.83 -32.00 18.86
C SER A 96 -2.02 -31.05 17.68
N ARG A 97 -0.93 -30.62 17.03
CA ARG A 97 -1.01 -29.78 15.82
C ARG A 97 -1.84 -30.42 14.71
N LYS A 98 -1.71 -31.74 14.48
CA LYS A 98 -2.54 -32.45 13.48
C LYS A 98 -4.02 -32.44 13.85
N LYS A 99 -4.35 -32.64 15.16
CA LYS A 99 -5.73 -32.60 15.64
C LYS A 99 -6.35 -31.22 15.46
N VAL A 100 -5.62 -30.17 15.82
CA VAL A 100 -6.04 -28.76 15.61
C VAL A 100 -6.28 -28.51 14.13
N ARG A 101 -5.32 -28.83 13.26
CA ARG A 101 -5.43 -28.63 11.82
C ARG A 101 -6.68 -29.30 11.24
N ASN A 102 -6.97 -30.54 11.62
CA ASN A 102 -8.16 -31.24 11.13
C ASN A 102 -9.45 -30.53 11.53
N LYS A 103 -9.52 -30.01 12.76
CA LYS A 103 -10.69 -29.25 13.24
C LYS A 103 -10.81 -27.90 12.52
N VAL A 104 -9.70 -27.19 12.31
CA VAL A 104 -9.66 -25.95 11.52
C VAL A 104 -10.14 -26.17 10.09
N ILE A 105 -9.70 -27.27 9.44
CA ILE A 105 -10.18 -27.65 8.10
C ILE A 105 -11.71 -27.83 8.09
N HIS A 106 -12.25 -28.48 9.11
CA HIS A 106 -13.70 -28.68 9.22
C HIS A 106 -14.43 -27.33 9.35
N ILE A 107 -13.97 -26.45 10.25
CA ILE A 107 -14.52 -25.13 10.46
C ILE A 107 -14.45 -24.30 9.18
N MET A 108 -13.28 -24.21 8.52
CA MET A 108 -13.11 -23.45 7.28
C MET A 108 -14.09 -23.90 6.19
N ARG A 109 -14.32 -25.22 6.07
CA ARG A 109 -15.29 -25.76 5.11
C ARG A 109 -16.73 -25.38 5.45
N GLN A 110 -17.09 -25.33 6.74
CA GLN A 110 -18.42 -24.87 7.18
C GLN A 110 -18.68 -23.40 6.82
N PHE A 111 -17.62 -22.56 6.88
CA PHE A 111 -17.67 -21.15 6.44
C PHE A 111 -17.54 -20.97 4.92
N GLY A 112 -17.40 -22.05 4.15
CA GLY A 112 -17.17 -21.96 2.71
C GLY A 112 -15.77 -21.45 2.33
N TYR A 113 -14.81 -21.41 3.28
CA TYR A 113 -13.46 -20.97 3.01
C TYR A 113 -12.65 -22.06 2.30
N PRO A 114 -11.86 -21.72 1.24
CA PRO A 114 -10.97 -22.69 0.62
C PRO A 114 -9.87 -23.11 1.59
N VAL A 115 -9.64 -24.42 1.65
CA VAL A 115 -8.59 -25.01 2.47
C VAL A 115 -7.34 -25.23 1.63
N ILE A 116 -6.35 -24.38 1.83
CA ILE A 116 -5.08 -24.43 1.08
C ILE A 116 -3.99 -24.99 1.99
N LEU A 117 -3.59 -26.24 1.74
CA LEU A 117 -2.52 -26.90 2.48
C LEU A 117 -1.21 -26.80 1.70
N ILE A 118 -0.23 -26.17 2.31
CA ILE A 118 1.11 -26.01 1.74
C ILE A 118 1.99 -27.19 2.15
N LYS A 119 2.65 -27.83 1.18
CA LYS A 119 3.71 -28.80 1.48
C LYS A 119 4.92 -28.04 2.00
N PRO A 120 5.49 -28.40 3.18
CA PRO A 120 6.69 -27.75 3.70
C PRO A 120 7.82 -27.72 2.67
N GLY A 121 8.49 -26.59 2.53
CA GLY A 121 9.56 -26.36 1.57
C GLY A 121 9.11 -25.91 0.18
N LYS A 122 7.84 -26.08 -0.18
CA LYS A 122 7.36 -25.68 -1.51
C LYS A 122 7.41 -24.15 -1.68
N PHE A 123 7.05 -23.40 -0.65
CA PHE A 123 7.09 -21.95 -0.74
C PHE A 123 8.53 -21.41 -0.69
N ALA A 124 9.44 -22.01 0.08
CA ALA A 124 10.83 -21.60 0.08
C ALA A 124 11.46 -21.71 -1.33
N MET A 125 11.14 -22.77 -2.09
CA MET A 125 11.58 -22.91 -3.49
C MET A 125 10.95 -21.84 -4.39
N LYS A 126 9.64 -21.60 -4.26
CA LYS A 126 8.94 -20.56 -5.02
C LYS A 126 9.51 -19.17 -4.70
N TYR A 127 9.77 -18.90 -3.42
CA TYR A 127 10.40 -17.65 -2.99
C TYR A 127 11.79 -17.46 -3.62
N ALA A 128 12.63 -18.48 -3.58
CA ALA A 128 13.95 -18.44 -4.23
C ALA A 128 13.83 -18.17 -5.75
N SER A 129 12.87 -18.82 -6.41
CA SER A 129 12.63 -18.63 -7.85
C SER A 129 12.05 -17.25 -8.20
N SER A 130 11.49 -16.51 -7.23
CA SER A 130 10.96 -15.15 -7.45
C SER A 130 12.04 -14.06 -7.42
N ALA A 131 13.29 -14.42 -7.14
CA ALA A 131 14.43 -13.50 -7.19
C ALA A 131 14.59 -12.89 -8.59
N PRO A 132 15.06 -11.64 -8.68
CA PRO A 132 15.48 -10.77 -7.59
C PRO A 132 14.35 -9.90 -7.02
N TYR A 133 13.11 -10.04 -7.51
CA TYR A 133 12.03 -9.10 -7.24
C TYR A 133 11.25 -9.41 -5.97
N HIS A 134 11.05 -10.71 -5.65
CA HIS A 134 10.21 -11.17 -4.54
C HIS A 134 8.83 -10.49 -4.49
N LEU A 135 8.31 -10.18 -5.67
CA LEU A 135 6.99 -9.60 -5.91
C LEU A 135 6.03 -10.71 -6.31
N PHE A 136 4.88 -10.77 -5.64
CA PHE A 136 3.86 -11.78 -5.85
C PHE A 136 2.49 -11.16 -6.09
N PHE A 137 1.61 -11.91 -6.77
CA PHE A 137 0.19 -11.61 -6.91
C PHE A 137 -0.64 -12.70 -6.26
N THR A 138 -1.84 -12.38 -5.77
CA THR A 138 -2.73 -13.39 -5.20
C THR A 138 -3.04 -14.51 -6.21
N ARG A 139 -3.06 -15.72 -5.71
CA ARG A 139 -3.67 -16.84 -6.41
C ARG A 139 -5.19 -16.63 -6.45
N ILE A 140 -5.81 -16.75 -7.61
CA ILE A 140 -7.25 -16.61 -7.78
C ILE A 140 -7.88 -18.00 -7.71
N GLU A 141 -8.75 -18.22 -6.72
CA GLU A 141 -9.31 -19.55 -6.46
C GLU A 141 -10.12 -20.07 -7.66
N ASN A 142 -10.91 -19.18 -8.29
CA ASN A 142 -11.73 -19.52 -9.45
C ASN A 142 -10.98 -19.43 -10.80
N SER A 143 -9.66 -19.17 -10.80
CA SER A 143 -8.81 -19.21 -11.99
C SER A 143 -7.65 -20.18 -11.81
N LYS A 144 -7.81 -21.39 -12.35
CA LYS A 144 -6.79 -22.46 -12.24
C LYS A 144 -5.46 -22.09 -12.88
N GLU A 145 -5.47 -21.20 -13.87
CA GLU A 145 -4.27 -20.68 -14.53
C GLU A 145 -3.30 -20.01 -13.56
N THR A 146 -3.82 -19.41 -12.48
CA THR A 146 -3.01 -18.74 -11.46
C THR A 146 -2.36 -19.70 -10.46
N HIS A 147 -2.81 -20.97 -10.37
CA HIS A 147 -2.43 -21.87 -9.28
C HIS A 147 -0.97 -22.30 -9.32
N ASN A 148 -0.37 -22.40 -10.50
CA ASN A 148 1.01 -22.89 -10.69
C ASN A 148 1.98 -21.79 -11.18
N GLN A 149 1.54 -20.53 -11.23
CA GLN A 149 2.41 -19.45 -11.63
C GLN A 149 3.48 -19.17 -10.57
N GLN A 150 4.70 -18.87 -11.02
CA GLN A 150 5.85 -18.56 -10.17
C GLN A 150 5.57 -17.40 -9.20
N PHE A 151 4.90 -16.34 -9.67
CA PHE A 151 4.59 -15.15 -8.90
C PHE A 151 3.20 -15.18 -8.24
N SER A 152 2.54 -16.33 -8.20
CA SER A 152 1.23 -16.49 -7.56
C SER A 152 1.39 -16.91 -6.11
N ILE A 153 0.66 -16.30 -5.18
CA ILE A 153 0.78 -16.56 -3.74
C ILE A 153 -0.58 -16.65 -3.06
N THR A 154 -0.63 -17.49 -2.02
CA THR A 154 -1.73 -17.59 -1.06
C THR A 154 -1.28 -17.10 0.32
N PHE A 155 -2.23 -16.72 1.19
CA PHE A 155 -1.87 -16.31 2.55
C PHE A 155 -1.17 -17.44 3.33
N SER A 156 -1.62 -18.69 3.16
CA SER A 156 -1.02 -19.86 3.81
C SER A 156 0.45 -20.08 3.42
N GLU A 157 0.88 -19.68 2.23
CA GLU A 157 2.29 -19.76 1.79
C GLU A 157 3.19 -18.81 2.57
N ILE A 158 2.70 -17.63 2.96
CA ILE A 158 3.44 -16.68 3.81
C ILE A 158 3.79 -17.30 5.17
N LEU A 159 2.92 -18.19 5.66
CA LEU A 159 3.04 -18.86 6.95
C LEU A 159 3.76 -20.22 6.87
N ASP A 160 4.35 -20.57 5.71
CA ASP A 160 5.03 -21.86 5.56
C ASP A 160 6.22 -21.97 6.52
N ARG A 161 6.19 -22.99 7.37
CA ARG A 161 7.23 -23.28 8.37
C ARG A 161 8.62 -23.53 7.78
N SER A 162 8.71 -23.78 6.49
CA SER A 162 10.01 -23.90 5.80
C SER A 162 10.76 -22.57 5.71
N LEU A 163 10.08 -21.45 5.88
CA LEU A 163 10.71 -20.13 5.99
C LEU A 163 11.23 -19.81 7.41
N GLY A 164 10.89 -20.64 8.39
CA GLY A 164 11.22 -20.49 9.81
C GLY A 164 10.01 -20.74 10.71
N GLU A 165 10.26 -20.94 12.00
CA GLU A 165 9.21 -21.05 13.02
C GLU A 165 8.85 -19.64 13.50
N ILE A 166 7.66 -19.15 13.15
CA ILE A 166 7.16 -17.83 13.58
C ILE A 166 6.78 -17.93 15.05
N VAL A 167 7.25 -16.98 15.85
CA VAL A 167 6.93 -16.87 17.28
C VAL A 167 6.05 -15.67 17.61
N ASN A 168 6.13 -14.61 16.80
CA ASN A 168 5.39 -13.38 17.00
C ASN A 168 5.09 -12.71 15.66
N SER A 169 3.99 -11.95 15.53
CA SER A 169 3.67 -11.19 14.33
C SER A 169 3.08 -9.82 14.62
N LEU A 170 3.45 -8.84 13.79
CA LEU A 170 2.82 -7.53 13.72
C LEU A 170 2.01 -7.43 12.43
N HIS A 171 0.77 -6.99 12.56
CA HIS A 171 -0.10 -6.67 11.43
C HIS A 171 -0.55 -5.21 11.52
N LEU A 172 -0.14 -4.40 10.56
CA LEU A 172 -0.71 -3.07 10.31
C LEU A 172 -1.68 -3.25 9.13
N ASN A 173 -2.97 -3.12 9.36
CA ASN A 173 -3.95 -3.34 8.29
C ASN A 173 -5.18 -2.43 8.42
N PHE A 174 -5.86 -2.16 7.30
CA PHE A 174 -7.06 -1.35 7.31
C PHE A 174 -8.25 -2.17 7.82
N MET A 175 -8.62 -3.23 7.11
CA MET A 175 -9.76 -4.07 7.45
C MET A 175 -9.27 -5.47 7.84
N ILE A 176 -9.81 -6.00 8.93
CA ILE A 176 -9.38 -7.28 9.46
C ILE A 176 -10.56 -8.10 9.97
N ASP A 177 -10.59 -9.37 9.55
CA ASP A 177 -11.32 -10.45 10.16
C ASP A 177 -10.33 -11.30 10.99
N VAL A 178 -10.36 -11.11 12.30
CA VAL A 178 -9.42 -11.78 13.22
C VAL A 178 -9.65 -13.27 13.24
N THR A 179 -10.89 -13.70 13.12
CA THR A 179 -11.27 -15.11 13.08
C THR A 179 -10.64 -15.79 11.86
N TRP A 180 -10.80 -15.20 10.67
CA TRP A 180 -10.16 -15.71 9.45
C TRP A 180 -8.64 -15.76 9.59
N LEU A 181 -8.02 -14.71 10.12
CA LEU A 181 -6.57 -14.64 10.31
C LEU A 181 -6.07 -15.74 11.25
N CYS A 182 -6.74 -15.95 12.40
CA CYS A 182 -6.41 -17.01 13.34
C CYS A 182 -6.52 -18.41 12.72
N LEU A 183 -7.57 -18.64 11.91
CA LEU A 183 -7.73 -19.91 11.19
C LEU A 183 -6.57 -20.17 10.22
N GLN A 184 -6.04 -19.14 9.55
CA GLN A 184 -4.87 -19.28 8.67
C GLN A 184 -3.61 -19.71 9.45
N TYR A 185 -3.33 -19.08 10.59
CA TYR A 185 -2.19 -19.46 11.44
C TYR A 185 -2.32 -20.87 12.01
N LEU A 186 -3.50 -21.23 12.49
CA LEU A 186 -3.78 -22.59 13.00
C LEU A 186 -3.69 -23.65 11.90
N LEU A 187 -4.18 -23.34 10.68
CA LEU A 187 -4.05 -24.21 9.50
C LEU A 187 -2.57 -24.48 9.18
N ALA A 188 -1.73 -23.45 9.27
CA ALA A 188 -0.28 -23.56 9.12
C ALA A 188 0.40 -24.32 10.28
N GLY A 189 -0.35 -24.64 11.34
CA GLY A 189 0.17 -25.31 12.54
C GLY A 189 0.96 -24.37 13.44
N GLN A 190 0.60 -23.10 13.47
CA GLN A 190 1.26 -22.05 14.24
C GLN A 190 0.24 -21.41 15.20
N ARG A 191 0.63 -21.21 16.45
CA ARG A 191 -0.07 -20.39 17.44
C ARG A 191 0.95 -19.43 18.02
N ILE A 192 0.79 -18.16 17.76
CA ILE A 192 1.79 -17.13 18.03
C ILE A 192 1.13 -15.96 18.73
N ASP A 193 1.95 -15.09 19.31
CA ASP A 193 1.49 -13.81 19.78
C ASP A 193 1.32 -12.84 18.61
N MET A 194 0.22 -12.10 18.58
CA MET A 194 -0.10 -11.17 17.52
C MET A 194 -0.30 -9.77 18.08
N THR A 195 0.34 -8.79 17.45
CA THR A 195 0.05 -7.36 17.63
C THR A 195 -0.62 -6.85 16.36
N ILE A 196 -1.83 -6.33 16.48
CA ILE A 196 -2.65 -5.91 15.34
C ILE A 196 -3.03 -4.44 15.53
N LEU A 197 -2.59 -3.58 14.60
CA LEU A 197 -3.05 -2.20 14.49
C LEU A 197 -3.99 -2.13 13.29
N TYR A 198 -5.22 -1.69 13.52
CA TYR A 198 -6.28 -1.75 12.49
C TYR A 198 -7.06 -0.44 12.37
N GLY A 199 -7.72 -0.25 11.22
CA GLY A 199 -8.67 0.83 11.00
C GLY A 199 -10.12 0.38 11.21
N GLU A 200 -10.44 -0.86 10.80
CA GLU A 200 -11.77 -1.43 10.88
C GLU A 200 -11.70 -2.94 11.18
N ARG A 201 -12.49 -3.39 12.12
CA ARG A 201 -12.64 -4.80 12.47
C ARG A 201 -13.97 -5.33 11.94
N LEU A 202 -13.91 -6.46 11.21
CA LEU A 202 -15.07 -7.06 10.55
C LEU A 202 -15.81 -8.09 11.40
N ASP A 203 -15.13 -8.67 12.37
CA ASP A 203 -15.70 -9.61 13.33
C ASP A 203 -15.89 -8.95 14.72
N HIS A 204 -16.73 -9.54 15.56
CA HIS A 204 -16.98 -9.06 16.93
C HIS A 204 -16.59 -10.10 17.99
N GLU A 205 -15.81 -11.10 17.61
CA GLU A 205 -15.45 -12.20 18.46
C GLU A 205 -14.58 -11.80 19.66
N LYS A 206 -14.72 -12.52 20.77
CA LYS A 206 -13.85 -12.34 21.93
C LYS A 206 -12.43 -12.79 21.59
N LEU A 207 -11.46 -11.93 21.85
CA LEU A 207 -10.06 -12.19 21.53
C LEU A 207 -9.41 -13.18 22.50
N SER A 208 -8.50 -13.98 21.98
CA SER A 208 -7.59 -14.80 22.77
C SER A 208 -6.51 -13.91 23.42
N ASN A 209 -5.99 -14.31 24.59
CA ASN A 209 -5.00 -13.54 25.36
C ASN A 209 -3.66 -13.30 24.63
N ASN A 210 -3.38 -14.05 23.57
CA ASN A 210 -2.20 -13.89 22.74
C ASN A 210 -2.38 -12.87 21.59
N ILE A 211 -3.50 -12.15 21.55
CA ILE A 211 -3.83 -11.18 20.50
C ILE A 211 -4.01 -9.80 21.14
N THR A 212 -3.13 -8.86 20.79
CA THR A 212 -3.25 -7.45 21.17
C THR A 212 -3.78 -6.68 19.98
N MET A 213 -4.96 -6.07 20.11
CA MET A 213 -5.57 -5.25 19.08
C MET A 213 -5.63 -3.79 19.47
N ILE A 214 -5.27 -2.92 18.53
CA ILE A 214 -5.25 -1.48 18.69
C ILE A 214 -5.91 -0.84 17.48
N GLU A 215 -7.05 -0.21 17.71
CA GLU A 215 -7.69 0.64 16.73
C GLU A 215 -6.89 1.93 16.56
N ILE A 216 -6.67 2.36 15.34
CA ILE A 216 -5.89 3.56 15.05
C ILE A 216 -6.82 4.76 14.90
N ASP A 217 -6.81 5.61 15.91
CA ASP A 217 -7.47 6.90 15.85
C ASP A 217 -6.84 7.79 14.78
N MET A 218 -7.66 8.19 13.82
CA MET A 218 -7.21 9.09 12.77
C MET A 218 -7.31 10.55 13.23
N PRO A 219 -6.29 11.38 12.95
CA PRO A 219 -6.30 12.79 13.39
C PRO A 219 -7.39 13.62 12.71
N THR A 220 -8.06 13.09 11.70
CA THR A 220 -9.20 13.72 11.03
C THR A 220 -10.22 12.66 10.64
N LYS A 221 -11.51 13.03 10.63
CA LYS A 221 -12.63 12.16 10.19
C LYS A 221 -12.49 11.67 8.74
N PHE A 222 -11.57 12.23 7.98
CA PHE A 222 -11.39 12.03 6.55
C PHE A 222 -10.11 11.27 6.20
N GLY A 223 -9.37 10.86 7.21
CA GLY A 223 -8.20 10.01 7.09
C GLY A 223 -8.55 8.54 7.30
N CYS A 224 -7.70 7.67 6.76
CA CYS A 224 -7.85 6.23 6.88
C CYS A 224 -6.51 5.57 7.26
N HIS A 225 -6.55 4.61 8.18
CA HIS A 225 -5.44 3.71 8.43
C HIS A 225 -5.39 2.64 7.34
N HIS A 226 -4.87 3.00 6.15
CA HIS A 226 -4.95 2.15 4.96
C HIS A 226 -3.67 1.33 4.70
N THR A 227 -2.74 1.30 5.64
CA THR A 227 -1.50 0.50 5.59
C THR A 227 -1.78 -1.00 5.57
N LYS A 228 -0.93 -1.75 4.86
CA LYS A 228 -0.93 -3.22 4.86
C LYS A 228 0.51 -3.72 4.93
N ILE A 229 1.04 -3.77 6.16
CA ILE A 229 2.39 -4.31 6.47
C ILE A 229 2.23 -5.47 7.46
N MET A 230 3.00 -6.52 7.22
CA MET A 230 3.22 -7.58 8.21
C MET A 230 4.70 -7.67 8.55
N ILE A 231 5.02 -7.88 9.83
CA ILE A 231 6.37 -8.25 10.28
C ILE A 231 6.24 -9.56 11.02
N LEU A 232 6.92 -10.59 10.52
CA LEU A 232 6.98 -11.91 11.12
C LEU A 232 8.30 -12.08 11.82
N GLN A 233 8.28 -12.36 13.14
CA GLN A 233 9.46 -12.67 13.92
C GLN A 233 9.59 -14.16 14.10
N TYR A 234 10.79 -14.67 13.85
CA TYR A 234 11.13 -16.08 13.93
C TYR A 234 11.82 -16.42 15.24
N LYS A 235 11.90 -17.71 15.55
CA LYS A 235 12.45 -18.23 16.80
C LYS A 235 13.92 -17.86 17.05
N ASP A 236 14.66 -17.57 16.02
CA ASP A 236 16.06 -17.11 16.05
C ASP A 236 16.18 -15.57 16.10
N ASP A 237 15.08 -14.88 16.41
CA ASP A 237 14.95 -13.42 16.47
C ASP A 237 15.16 -12.69 15.13
N GLY A 238 15.36 -13.40 14.02
CA GLY A 238 15.30 -12.82 12.70
C GLY A 238 13.86 -12.44 12.33
N ILE A 239 13.72 -11.57 11.35
CA ILE A 239 12.40 -11.10 10.89
C ILE A 239 12.24 -11.18 9.37
N ARG A 240 10.99 -11.13 8.91
CA ARG A 240 10.62 -10.78 7.52
C ARG A 240 9.61 -9.66 7.53
N VAL A 241 9.73 -8.76 6.57
CA VAL A 241 8.79 -7.68 6.32
C VAL A 241 8.01 -7.96 5.05
N ILE A 242 6.69 -7.86 5.11
CA ILE A 242 5.80 -8.04 3.95
C ILE A 242 5.02 -6.76 3.77
N VAL A 243 5.07 -6.20 2.56
CA VAL A 243 4.29 -5.03 2.17
C VAL A 243 3.28 -5.47 1.13
N SER A 244 1.99 -5.26 1.41
CA SER A 244 0.88 -5.80 0.64
C SER A 244 -0.13 -4.72 0.23
N THR A 245 -1.04 -5.09 -0.68
CA THR A 245 -2.25 -4.31 -1.00
C THR A 245 -3.52 -4.96 -0.44
N ALA A 246 -3.41 -6.20 0.08
CA ALA A 246 -4.54 -6.97 0.59
C ALA A 246 -4.91 -6.60 2.02
N ASN A 247 -6.21 -6.47 2.29
CA ASN A 247 -6.73 -6.50 3.65
C ASN A 247 -6.65 -7.92 4.23
N LEU A 248 -6.85 -8.06 5.54
CA LEU A 248 -6.76 -9.36 6.22
C LEU A 248 -8.17 -9.94 6.45
N TYR A 249 -8.85 -10.23 5.36
CA TYR A 249 -10.10 -10.97 5.34
C TYR A 249 -10.21 -11.78 4.05
N PHE A 250 -11.12 -12.74 4.04
CA PHE A 250 -11.21 -13.81 3.07
C PHE A 250 -11.30 -13.34 1.61
N GLU A 251 -12.22 -12.42 1.28
CA GLU A 251 -12.49 -12.04 -0.11
C GLU A 251 -11.31 -11.37 -0.80
N ASP A 252 -10.48 -10.63 -0.04
CA ASP A 252 -9.27 -10.00 -0.61
C ASP A 252 -8.23 -11.02 -1.08
N TRP A 253 -8.28 -12.25 -0.55
CA TRP A 253 -7.34 -13.33 -0.85
C TRP A 253 -7.90 -14.41 -1.76
N GLU A 254 -9.22 -14.47 -1.96
CA GLU A 254 -9.87 -15.49 -2.76
C GLU A 254 -9.82 -15.19 -4.27
N ASN A 255 -10.47 -14.10 -4.69
CA ASN A 255 -10.74 -13.83 -6.10
C ASN A 255 -10.42 -12.39 -6.54
N ARG A 256 -9.63 -11.65 -5.76
CA ARG A 256 -9.18 -10.30 -6.10
C ARG A 256 -7.69 -10.27 -6.41
N THR A 257 -7.32 -9.46 -7.38
CA THR A 257 -5.91 -9.25 -7.69
C THR A 257 -5.28 -8.31 -6.67
N GLN A 258 -4.35 -8.85 -5.89
CA GLN A 258 -3.53 -8.12 -4.93
C GLN A 258 -2.06 -8.28 -5.29
N GLY A 259 -1.21 -7.39 -4.76
CA GLY A 259 0.24 -7.48 -4.87
C GLY A 259 0.90 -7.54 -3.49
N LEU A 260 1.99 -8.29 -3.40
CA LEU A 260 2.80 -8.43 -2.19
C LEU A 260 4.29 -8.41 -2.54
N TRP A 261 5.06 -7.66 -1.77
CA TRP A 261 6.51 -7.81 -1.71
C TRP A 261 6.88 -8.45 -0.38
N ILE A 262 7.80 -9.43 -0.42
CA ILE A 262 8.29 -10.15 0.76
C ILE A 262 9.80 -9.93 0.84
N SER A 263 10.29 -9.40 1.97
CA SER A 263 11.71 -9.18 2.18
C SER A 263 12.52 -10.48 2.14
N PRO A 264 13.82 -10.44 1.89
CA PRO A 264 14.74 -11.49 2.32
C PRO A 264 14.54 -11.82 3.81
N TYR A 265 15.04 -12.94 4.26
CA TYR A 265 15.20 -13.18 5.68
C TYR A 265 16.21 -12.18 6.24
N LEU A 266 15.83 -11.48 7.31
CA LEU A 266 16.59 -10.42 7.95
C LEU A 266 17.11 -10.95 9.29
N PRO A 267 18.34 -11.47 9.34
CA PRO A 267 18.89 -12.08 10.54
C PRO A 267 19.11 -11.02 11.64
N ARG A 268 19.09 -11.47 12.90
CA ARG A 268 19.44 -10.61 14.02
C ARG A 268 20.91 -10.22 13.98
N LEU A 269 21.21 -8.95 14.14
CA LEU A 269 22.56 -8.44 14.28
C LEU A 269 23.19 -8.88 15.60
N PRO A 270 24.52 -9.06 15.67
CA PRO A 270 25.24 -9.32 16.92
C PRO A 270 24.92 -8.29 18.01
N GLU A 271 25.03 -8.67 19.28
CA GLU A 271 24.78 -7.76 20.41
C GLU A 271 25.69 -6.51 20.41
N SER A 272 26.91 -6.65 19.90
CA SER A 272 27.90 -5.57 19.78
C SER A 272 27.63 -4.61 18.61
N ALA A 273 26.68 -4.92 17.71
CA ALA A 273 26.41 -4.10 16.55
C ALA A 273 25.71 -2.78 16.92
N ASN A 274 26.07 -1.70 16.23
CA ASN A 274 25.37 -0.43 16.35
C ASN A 274 23.95 -0.51 15.76
N PRO A 275 22.99 0.30 16.24
CA PRO A 275 21.65 0.35 15.66
C PRO A 275 21.61 0.75 14.18
N ARG A 276 22.69 1.36 13.67
CA ARG A 276 22.81 1.74 12.24
C ARG A 276 23.41 0.66 11.35
N ASP A 277 24.02 -0.36 11.96
CA ASP A 277 24.57 -1.49 11.21
C ASP A 277 23.45 -2.27 10.52
N GLY A 278 23.76 -2.92 9.42
CA GLY A 278 22.77 -3.65 8.62
C GLY A 278 21.71 -2.74 7.99
N GLU A 279 22.04 -1.49 7.64
CA GLU A 279 21.15 -0.63 6.86
C GLU A 279 21.13 -1.09 5.39
N SER A 280 19.97 -1.00 4.76
CA SER A 280 19.85 -1.32 3.33
C SER A 280 20.48 -0.25 2.45
N PRO A 281 20.94 -0.59 1.23
CA PRO A 281 21.43 0.39 0.25
C PRO A 281 20.40 1.47 -0.10
N THR A 282 19.11 1.19 0.13
CA THR A 282 17.97 2.07 -0.16
C THR A 282 17.51 2.89 1.05
N GLY A 283 18.06 2.65 2.25
CA GLY A 283 17.61 3.28 3.50
C GLY A 283 16.28 2.72 4.04
N PHE A 284 15.90 1.51 3.65
CA PHE A 284 14.62 0.89 4.01
C PHE A 284 14.45 0.71 5.52
N LYS A 285 15.48 0.22 6.22
CA LYS A 285 15.48 0.00 7.68
C LYS A 285 15.12 1.28 8.43
N LYS A 286 15.83 2.36 8.15
CA LYS A 286 15.63 3.68 8.75
C LYS A 286 14.24 4.26 8.43
N ASP A 287 13.76 4.07 7.21
CA ASP A 287 12.44 4.54 6.80
C ASP A 287 11.31 3.75 7.48
N LEU A 288 11.47 2.42 7.64
CA LEU A 288 10.51 1.58 8.37
C LEU A 288 10.47 1.94 9.86
N GLU A 289 11.63 2.12 10.48
CA GLU A 289 11.72 2.59 11.88
C GLU A 289 11.01 3.93 12.06
N ARG A 290 11.28 4.90 11.17
CA ARG A 290 10.62 6.21 11.17
C ARG A 290 9.11 6.07 11.03
N TYR A 291 8.65 5.22 10.11
CA TYR A 291 7.24 4.99 9.87
C TYR A 291 6.52 4.41 11.10
N LEU A 292 7.05 3.34 11.68
CA LEU A 292 6.48 2.72 12.90
C LEU A 292 6.44 3.70 14.07
N SER A 293 7.47 4.55 14.21
CA SER A 293 7.54 5.56 15.29
C SER A 293 6.44 6.64 15.17
N LYS A 294 5.90 6.89 13.98
CA LYS A 294 4.83 7.88 13.74
C LYS A 294 3.48 7.46 14.31
N TYR A 295 3.26 6.18 14.55
CA TYR A 295 2.05 5.67 15.21
C TYR A 295 1.96 6.05 16.69
N LYS A 296 3.10 6.30 17.36
CA LYS A 296 3.18 6.64 18.79
C LYS A 296 2.48 5.62 19.71
N GLN A 297 2.45 4.36 19.33
CA GLN A 297 1.86 3.27 20.09
C GLN A 297 2.95 2.51 20.85
N SER A 298 2.76 2.33 22.17
CA SER A 298 3.72 1.62 23.03
C SER A 298 3.92 0.16 22.60
N ALA A 299 2.88 -0.49 22.08
CA ALA A 299 2.95 -1.86 21.58
C ALA A 299 3.91 -2.02 20.40
N LEU A 300 4.27 -0.93 19.70
CA LEU A 300 5.25 -0.97 18.61
C LEU A 300 6.70 -0.88 19.09
N THR A 301 6.96 -0.62 20.38
CA THR A 301 8.33 -0.48 20.90
C THR A 301 9.17 -1.73 20.66
N GLN A 302 8.63 -2.92 20.92
CA GLN A 302 9.29 -4.20 20.64
C GLN A 302 9.59 -4.40 19.16
N TRP A 303 8.68 -3.98 18.26
CA TRP A 303 8.82 -4.12 16.81
C TRP A 303 9.85 -3.13 16.24
N ILE A 304 9.87 -1.90 16.74
CA ILE A 304 10.92 -0.92 16.41
C ILE A 304 12.29 -1.44 16.86
N HIS A 305 12.35 -2.08 18.06
CA HIS A 305 13.59 -2.72 18.52
C HIS A 305 13.99 -3.88 17.60
N ALA A 306 13.06 -4.77 17.23
CA ALA A 306 13.34 -5.87 16.32
C ALA A 306 13.87 -5.38 14.95
N VAL A 307 13.27 -4.32 14.38
CA VAL A 307 13.75 -3.69 13.14
C VAL A 307 15.16 -3.14 13.31
N ARG A 308 15.46 -2.44 14.41
CA ARG A 308 16.82 -1.92 14.70
C ARG A 308 17.86 -3.01 14.81
N ARG A 309 17.47 -4.16 15.34
CA ARG A 309 18.36 -5.32 15.57
C ARG A 309 18.45 -6.28 14.39
N ALA A 310 17.73 -6.07 13.31
CA ALA A 310 17.78 -6.89 12.10
C ALA A 310 18.74 -6.32 11.05
N ASP A 311 19.34 -7.22 10.26
CA ASP A 311 20.20 -6.89 9.12
C ASP A 311 19.35 -6.74 7.85
N PHE A 312 19.31 -5.53 7.30
CA PHE A 312 18.59 -5.17 6.07
C PHE A 312 19.52 -5.00 4.87
N SER A 313 20.77 -5.40 4.95
CA SER A 313 21.77 -5.17 3.88
C SER A 313 21.34 -5.74 2.51
N ASP A 314 20.57 -6.82 2.51
CA ASP A 314 20.05 -7.46 1.29
C ASP A 314 18.71 -6.87 0.80
N VAL A 315 18.14 -5.86 1.48
CA VAL A 315 16.91 -5.20 1.03
C VAL A 315 17.22 -4.13 -0.01
N ASN A 316 16.78 -4.35 -1.22
CA ASN A 316 17.11 -3.52 -2.40
C ASN A 316 15.94 -2.70 -2.96
N VAL A 317 14.80 -2.64 -2.26
CA VAL A 317 13.66 -1.77 -2.55
C VAL A 317 13.62 -0.59 -1.60
N PHE A 318 12.98 0.52 -2.00
CA PHE A 318 12.71 1.66 -1.10
C PHE A 318 11.35 1.50 -0.43
N LEU A 319 11.24 1.88 0.83
CA LEU A 319 9.94 2.05 1.48
C LEU A 319 9.29 3.37 1.04
N LEU A 320 8.06 3.31 0.57
CA LEU A 320 7.22 4.46 0.24
C LEU A 320 6.03 4.50 1.20
N ALA A 321 6.00 5.48 2.09
CA ALA A 321 4.95 5.59 3.09
C ALA A 321 4.27 6.96 3.08
N SER A 322 3.05 7.00 3.60
CA SER A 322 2.30 8.21 3.93
C SER A 322 1.91 8.20 5.40
N VAL A 323 2.00 9.35 6.04
CA VAL A 323 1.63 9.56 7.45
C VAL A 323 0.68 10.74 7.53
N PRO A 324 -0.48 10.61 8.24
CA PRO A 324 -1.43 11.71 8.34
C PRO A 324 -0.84 12.92 9.06
N GLY A 325 -1.22 14.10 8.58
CA GLY A 325 -0.81 15.37 9.18
C GLY A 325 -0.26 16.38 8.17
N ILE A 326 0.22 17.50 8.69
CA ILE A 326 0.86 18.57 7.92
C ILE A 326 2.38 18.43 8.05
N HIS A 327 3.05 18.21 6.94
CA HIS A 327 4.50 18.04 6.87
C HIS A 327 5.16 19.30 6.29
N LYS A 328 6.27 19.74 6.90
CA LYS A 328 7.00 20.95 6.52
C LYS A 328 8.50 20.67 6.36
N GLY A 329 9.17 21.47 5.57
CA GLY A 329 10.61 21.37 5.36
C GLY A 329 11.04 19.97 4.90
N VAL A 330 12.15 19.49 5.42
CA VAL A 330 12.74 18.18 5.10
C VAL A 330 11.82 17.01 5.49
N GLU A 331 10.99 17.17 6.53
CA GLU A 331 10.04 16.13 6.96
C GLU A 331 9.05 15.78 5.84
N ALA A 332 8.68 16.74 5.01
CA ALA A 332 7.77 16.52 3.89
C ALA A 332 8.33 15.57 2.81
N ASP A 333 9.64 15.48 2.67
CA ASP A 333 10.29 14.66 1.65
C ASP A 333 10.37 13.17 2.04
N PHE A 334 9.95 12.83 3.26
CA PHE A 334 9.88 11.43 3.71
C PHE A 334 8.55 10.74 3.36
N TRP A 335 7.54 11.48 2.83
CA TRP A 335 6.18 10.96 2.71
C TRP A 335 5.56 11.19 1.32
N GLY A 336 4.69 10.27 0.93
CA GLY A 336 3.80 10.37 -0.22
C GLY A 336 4.49 10.73 -1.54
N TYR A 337 3.84 11.61 -2.35
CA TYR A 337 4.36 11.94 -3.66
C TYR A 337 5.73 12.66 -3.61
N LYS A 338 6.03 13.39 -2.54
CA LYS A 338 7.33 14.07 -2.42
C LYS A 338 8.47 13.06 -2.26
N LYS A 339 8.29 12.04 -1.42
CA LYS A 339 9.26 10.94 -1.27
C LYS A 339 9.51 10.25 -2.61
N LEU A 340 8.44 9.90 -3.34
CA LEU A 340 8.56 9.28 -4.65
C LEU A 340 9.37 10.17 -5.60
N GLY A 341 8.99 11.44 -5.75
CA GLY A 341 9.71 12.38 -6.61
C GLY A 341 11.18 12.58 -6.24
N TYR A 342 11.49 12.55 -4.95
CA TYR A 342 12.86 12.60 -4.44
C TYR A 342 13.69 11.38 -4.89
N ILE A 343 13.13 10.19 -4.79
CA ILE A 343 13.81 8.95 -5.19
C ILE A 343 13.99 8.91 -6.71
N LEU A 344 12.93 9.17 -7.48
CA LEU A 344 12.98 9.13 -8.95
C LEU A 344 14.02 10.13 -9.50
N SER A 345 14.07 11.35 -8.98
CA SER A 345 15.03 12.37 -9.41
C SER A 345 16.50 12.04 -9.14
N ARG A 346 16.77 11.04 -8.31
CA ARG A 346 18.14 10.64 -7.94
C ARG A 346 18.61 9.35 -8.60
N TYR A 347 17.69 8.48 -8.97
CA TYR A 347 18.04 7.11 -9.31
C TYR A 347 17.47 6.62 -10.64
N VAL A 348 16.54 7.36 -11.25
CA VAL A 348 15.94 6.99 -12.53
C VAL A 348 16.59 7.75 -13.67
N THR A 349 16.93 7.03 -14.72
CA THR A 349 17.42 7.61 -15.99
C THR A 349 16.52 7.11 -17.12
N LEU A 350 16.13 8.02 -18.00
CA LEU A 350 15.33 7.74 -19.19
C LEU A 350 16.08 8.21 -20.44
N PRO A 351 15.81 7.61 -21.61
CA PRO A 351 16.29 8.13 -22.87
C PRO A 351 15.81 9.58 -23.08
N PRO A 352 16.67 10.50 -23.50
CA PRO A 352 16.37 11.94 -23.52
C PRO A 352 15.26 12.34 -24.51
N ASP A 353 15.05 11.56 -25.55
CA ASP A 353 14.11 11.87 -26.63
C ASP A 353 12.79 11.06 -26.56
N GLU A 354 12.66 10.18 -25.57
CA GLU A 354 11.49 9.32 -25.45
C GLU A 354 10.57 9.74 -24.30
N GLN A 355 9.29 9.92 -24.64
CA GLN A 355 8.26 10.22 -23.66
C GLN A 355 7.54 8.92 -23.23
N TRP A 356 8.09 8.25 -22.24
CA TRP A 356 7.43 7.07 -21.68
C TRP A 356 6.18 7.46 -20.89
N PRO A 357 4.99 6.97 -21.24
CA PRO A 357 3.77 7.27 -20.49
C PRO A 357 3.86 6.83 -19.03
N ILE A 358 3.20 7.58 -18.16
CA ILE A 358 2.95 7.19 -16.78
C ILE A 358 1.70 6.32 -16.77
N VAL A 359 1.82 5.12 -16.20
CA VAL A 359 0.71 4.21 -15.99
C VAL A 359 0.41 4.13 -14.51
N ALA A 360 -0.80 4.50 -14.14
CA ALA A 360 -1.36 4.35 -12.80
C ALA A 360 -2.44 3.27 -12.81
N GLN A 361 -2.49 2.45 -11.78
CA GLN A 361 -3.59 1.52 -11.56
C GLN A 361 -4.00 1.60 -10.09
N SER A 362 -5.27 1.79 -9.81
CA SER A 362 -5.80 1.78 -8.44
C SER A 362 -7.25 1.31 -8.39
N SER A 363 -7.71 0.90 -7.21
CA SER A 363 -9.07 0.38 -7.00
C SER A 363 -10.06 1.45 -6.54
N SER A 364 -9.56 2.65 -6.22
CA SER A 364 -10.39 3.77 -5.78
C SER A 364 -9.90 5.06 -6.42
N VAL A 365 -10.82 5.97 -6.69
CA VAL A 365 -10.55 7.25 -7.33
C VAL A 365 -10.98 8.38 -6.42
N GLY A 366 -10.01 9.23 -6.04
CA GLY A 366 -10.28 10.41 -5.24
C GLY A 366 -10.88 11.57 -6.04
N CYS A 367 -11.29 12.62 -5.34
CA CYS A 367 -11.70 13.88 -5.96
C CYS A 367 -10.46 14.71 -6.31
N PHE A 368 -10.14 14.81 -7.61
CA PHE A 368 -8.96 15.55 -8.10
C PHE A 368 -9.26 17.03 -8.33
N GLY A 369 -10.51 17.38 -8.60
CA GLY A 369 -10.97 18.71 -8.97
C GLY A 369 -11.57 18.76 -10.36
N SER A 370 -12.04 19.95 -10.77
CA SER A 370 -12.73 20.14 -12.06
C SER A 370 -11.84 20.04 -13.29
N THR A 371 -10.50 20.07 -13.11
CA THR A 371 -9.53 19.92 -14.20
C THR A 371 -8.32 19.13 -13.74
N ILE A 372 -7.55 18.58 -14.70
CA ILE A 372 -6.34 17.81 -14.43
C ILE A 372 -5.27 18.64 -13.69
N GLU A 373 -5.19 19.94 -13.93
CA GLU A 373 -4.20 20.86 -13.35
C GLU A 373 -4.40 21.06 -11.85
N ASN A 374 -5.61 20.87 -11.33
CA ASN A 374 -5.91 21.14 -9.93
C ASN A 374 -5.07 20.31 -8.96
N TRP A 375 -4.84 19.04 -9.28
CA TRP A 375 -4.04 18.16 -8.43
C TRP A 375 -3.19 17.15 -9.21
N LEU A 376 -3.77 16.43 -10.17
CA LEU A 376 -3.14 15.30 -10.83
C LEU A 376 -1.87 15.72 -11.58
N LEU A 377 -1.98 16.71 -12.47
CA LEU A 377 -0.83 17.25 -13.21
C LEU A 377 0.17 17.94 -12.27
N LYS A 378 -0.35 18.78 -11.38
CA LYS A 378 0.47 19.65 -10.53
C LYS A 378 1.36 18.88 -9.55
N TYR A 379 0.90 17.72 -9.04
CA TYR A 379 1.62 16.98 -8.01
C TYR A 379 2.02 15.58 -8.48
N ILE A 380 1.09 14.78 -9.00
CA ILE A 380 1.33 13.36 -9.26
C ILE A 380 2.09 13.15 -10.56
N ILE A 381 1.59 13.63 -11.68
CA ILE A 381 2.27 13.48 -12.99
C ILE A 381 3.64 14.13 -12.91
N ARG A 382 3.72 15.35 -12.36
CA ARG A 382 5.00 16.06 -12.19
C ARG A 382 5.98 15.30 -11.29
N CYS A 383 5.52 14.64 -10.25
CA CYS A 383 6.34 13.83 -9.38
C CYS A 383 6.85 12.58 -10.10
N MET A 384 5.95 11.85 -10.77
CA MET A 384 6.25 10.61 -11.48
C MET A 384 7.02 10.82 -12.78
N SER A 385 7.11 12.07 -13.26
CA SER A 385 7.96 12.46 -14.39
C SER A 385 9.42 12.70 -14.00
N LYS A 386 9.74 12.70 -12.69
CA LYS A 386 11.09 12.97 -12.21
C LYS A 386 12.07 11.92 -12.68
N GLU A 387 13.25 12.39 -13.04
CA GLU A 387 14.43 11.63 -13.44
C GLU A 387 15.70 12.44 -13.20
N ILE A 388 16.86 11.85 -13.37
CA ILE A 388 18.15 12.53 -13.14
C ILE A 388 18.37 13.67 -14.13
N SER A 389 18.00 13.47 -15.40
CA SER A 389 18.36 14.39 -16.49
C SER A 389 17.51 15.66 -16.56
N MET A 390 16.36 15.71 -15.88
CA MET A 390 15.47 16.88 -15.86
C MET A 390 15.05 17.45 -17.24
N GLY A 391 15.23 16.67 -18.33
CA GLY A 391 15.21 17.15 -19.70
C GLY A 391 13.87 17.20 -20.42
N LEU A 392 12.79 16.67 -19.87
CA LEU A 392 11.49 16.63 -20.55
C LEU A 392 10.84 18.01 -20.61
N LYS A 393 10.74 18.57 -21.82
CA LYS A 393 10.04 19.85 -22.07
C LYS A 393 8.53 19.73 -21.84
N ASN A 394 7.93 18.55 -22.08
CA ASN A 394 6.51 18.28 -21.95
C ASN A 394 6.25 17.19 -20.90
N HIS A 395 5.08 17.24 -20.26
CA HIS A 395 4.67 16.18 -19.36
C HIS A 395 4.37 14.89 -20.14
N PRO A 396 4.78 13.71 -19.62
CA PRO A 396 4.45 12.44 -20.24
C PRO A 396 2.93 12.21 -20.25
N GLN A 397 2.47 11.42 -21.21
CA GLN A 397 1.11 10.93 -21.25
C GLN A 397 0.75 10.23 -19.92
N PHE A 398 -0.47 10.43 -19.45
CA PHE A 398 -1.00 9.75 -18.27
C PHE A 398 -2.05 8.72 -18.70
N GLN A 399 -1.90 7.49 -18.22
CA GLN A 399 -2.79 6.36 -18.51
C GLN A 399 -3.24 5.78 -17.17
N PHE A 400 -4.56 5.69 -16.97
CA PHE A 400 -5.12 5.25 -15.70
C PHE A 400 -5.98 4.00 -15.88
N ILE A 401 -5.48 2.87 -15.39
CA ILE A 401 -6.19 1.58 -15.40
C ILE A 401 -7.19 1.60 -14.24
N TYR A 402 -8.46 1.56 -14.58
CA TYR A 402 -9.57 1.45 -13.64
C TYR A 402 -10.68 0.58 -14.25
N PRO A 403 -11.33 -0.33 -13.50
CA PRO A 403 -12.36 -1.21 -14.06
C PRO A 403 -13.55 -0.44 -14.63
N SER A 404 -13.96 -0.79 -15.85
CA SER A 404 -15.25 -0.36 -16.41
C SER A 404 -16.41 -1.14 -15.76
N ILE A 405 -17.63 -0.67 -15.95
CA ILE A 405 -18.83 -1.41 -15.56
C ILE A 405 -18.81 -2.81 -16.17
N GLU A 406 -18.37 -2.94 -17.43
CA GLU A 406 -18.30 -4.24 -18.10
C GLU A 406 -17.22 -5.15 -17.51
N ASN A 407 -16.04 -4.60 -17.12
CA ASN A 407 -15.04 -5.37 -16.37
C ASN A 407 -15.63 -5.92 -15.05
N TYR A 408 -16.42 -5.10 -14.35
CA TYR A 408 -17.06 -5.53 -13.10
C TYR A 408 -18.11 -6.63 -13.32
N LYS A 409 -19.00 -6.48 -14.32
CA LYS A 409 -20.02 -7.48 -14.64
C LYS A 409 -19.44 -8.87 -14.91
N GLN A 410 -18.25 -8.93 -15.52
CA GLN A 410 -17.56 -10.18 -15.83
C GLN A 410 -16.76 -10.73 -14.63
N SER A 411 -16.63 -9.97 -13.54
CA SER A 411 -15.81 -10.33 -12.39
C SER A 411 -16.45 -11.38 -11.49
N PHE A 412 -15.62 -12.04 -10.68
CA PHE A 412 -16.08 -12.96 -9.63
C PHE A 412 -16.84 -12.24 -8.50
N ASP A 413 -16.51 -10.97 -8.24
CA ASP A 413 -17.17 -10.16 -7.21
C ASP A 413 -18.60 -9.75 -7.61
N CYS A 414 -18.90 -9.64 -8.90
CA CYS A 414 -20.24 -9.31 -9.40
C CYS A 414 -21.30 -10.34 -8.96
N GLN A 415 -20.93 -11.63 -8.92
CA GLN A 415 -21.84 -12.69 -8.47
C GLN A 415 -22.26 -12.57 -7.01
N LYS A 416 -21.44 -11.90 -6.19
CA LYS A 416 -21.69 -11.66 -4.75
C LYS A 416 -22.24 -10.25 -4.50
N LEU A 417 -22.44 -9.44 -5.53
CA LEU A 417 -22.84 -8.02 -5.47
C LEU A 417 -21.95 -7.18 -4.52
N ILE A 418 -20.66 -7.48 -4.49
CA ILE A 418 -19.67 -6.75 -3.70
C ILE A 418 -18.63 -6.11 -4.63
N ALA A 419 -18.05 -4.98 -4.22
CA ALA A 419 -16.96 -4.37 -4.97
C ALA A 419 -15.98 -3.64 -4.06
N PRO A 420 -14.68 -3.94 -4.14
CA PRO A 420 -13.64 -3.19 -3.46
C PRO A 420 -13.20 -1.97 -4.32
N LEU A 421 -14.16 -1.29 -4.95
CA LEU A 421 -13.96 -0.22 -5.92
C LEU A 421 -14.70 1.05 -5.49
N PRO A 422 -14.32 1.70 -4.38
CA PRO A 422 -15.00 2.90 -3.87
C PRO A 422 -14.74 4.11 -4.79
N TYR A 423 -15.66 4.35 -5.72
CA TYR A 423 -15.75 5.53 -6.57
C TYR A 423 -17.21 5.89 -6.77
N SER A 424 -17.64 7.08 -6.33
CA SER A 424 -19.04 7.46 -6.43
C SER A 424 -19.35 8.22 -7.73
N ALA A 425 -20.59 8.06 -8.22
CA ALA A 425 -21.11 8.82 -9.35
C ALA A 425 -21.04 10.33 -9.10
N LYS A 426 -21.26 10.77 -7.86
CA LYS A 426 -21.15 12.17 -7.44
C LYS A 426 -19.74 12.73 -7.57
N ILE A 427 -18.68 11.94 -7.26
CA ILE A 427 -17.30 12.35 -7.49
C ILE A 427 -17.01 12.34 -8.98
N HIS A 428 -17.45 11.31 -9.69
CA HIS A 428 -17.25 11.16 -11.13
C HIS A 428 -17.84 12.36 -11.91
N SER A 429 -19.06 12.79 -11.58
CA SER A 429 -19.72 13.94 -12.25
C SER A 429 -18.94 15.27 -12.11
N LYS A 430 -18.09 15.41 -11.08
CA LYS A 430 -17.23 16.59 -10.87
C LYS A 430 -15.92 16.56 -11.65
N GLN A 431 -15.57 15.41 -12.26
CA GLN A 431 -14.29 15.18 -12.93
C GLN A 431 -14.42 14.27 -14.17
N GLN A 432 -15.46 14.46 -14.98
CA GLN A 432 -15.69 13.69 -16.22
C GLN A 432 -14.51 13.75 -17.20
N TRP A 433 -13.68 14.80 -17.13
CA TRP A 433 -12.44 14.90 -17.89
C TRP A 433 -11.51 13.68 -17.70
N LEU A 434 -11.65 12.94 -16.58
CA LEU A 434 -10.84 11.76 -16.29
C LEU A 434 -11.09 10.62 -17.28
N GLU A 435 -12.28 10.53 -17.90
CA GLU A 435 -12.64 9.46 -18.83
C GLU A 435 -11.65 9.37 -20.01
N SER A 436 -11.11 10.52 -20.45
CA SER A 436 -10.12 10.56 -21.54
C SER A 436 -8.77 9.89 -21.20
N TYR A 437 -8.53 9.59 -19.92
CA TYR A 437 -7.31 8.96 -19.40
C TYR A 437 -7.53 7.51 -18.96
N LEU A 438 -8.77 6.97 -19.05
CA LEU A 438 -9.11 5.65 -18.53
C LEU A 438 -8.75 4.53 -19.52
N TYR A 439 -8.26 3.45 -18.92
CA TYR A 439 -7.93 2.18 -19.57
C TYR A 439 -8.60 1.04 -18.81
N GLN A 440 -9.06 0.02 -19.55
CA GLN A 440 -9.74 -1.15 -19.00
C GLN A 440 -8.78 -2.00 -18.15
N TRP A 441 -9.31 -2.69 -17.16
CA TRP A 441 -8.61 -3.80 -16.53
C TRP A 441 -8.58 -4.98 -17.48
N LYS A 442 -7.40 -5.35 -17.95
CA LYS A 442 -7.12 -6.55 -18.75
C LYS A 442 -5.93 -7.28 -18.14
N ALA A 443 -6.12 -8.55 -17.78
CA ALA A 443 -5.10 -9.38 -17.13
C ALA A 443 -5.23 -10.86 -17.56
N LYS A 444 -5.53 -11.07 -18.82
CA LYS A 444 -5.79 -12.39 -19.43
C LYS A 444 -4.53 -13.26 -19.39
N ARG A 445 -3.38 -12.67 -19.76
CA ARG A 445 -2.08 -13.34 -19.74
C ARG A 445 -1.73 -13.90 -18.37
N THR A 446 -2.13 -13.25 -17.30
CA THR A 446 -1.89 -13.69 -15.93
C THR A 446 -3.04 -14.49 -15.32
N GLY A 447 -4.11 -14.78 -16.08
CA GLY A 447 -5.30 -15.49 -15.59
C GLY A 447 -6.13 -14.69 -14.57
N ARG A 448 -5.96 -13.35 -14.51
CA ARG A 448 -6.60 -12.47 -13.52
C ARG A 448 -7.62 -11.50 -14.10
N ASP A 449 -8.02 -11.73 -15.35
CA ASP A 449 -8.93 -10.84 -16.09
C ASP A 449 -10.27 -10.63 -15.35
N ARG A 450 -10.80 -11.70 -14.74
CA ARG A 450 -12.05 -11.70 -13.98
C ARG A 450 -11.88 -11.42 -12.47
N ALA A 451 -10.65 -11.24 -12.00
CA ALA A 451 -10.34 -10.91 -10.62
C ALA A 451 -10.23 -9.40 -10.48
N VAL A 452 -11.20 -8.78 -9.76
CA VAL A 452 -11.19 -7.33 -9.55
C VAL A 452 -9.83 -6.85 -9.02
N PRO A 453 -9.20 -5.83 -9.64
CA PRO A 453 -7.91 -5.34 -9.19
C PRO A 453 -8.04 -4.49 -7.92
N HIS A 454 -7.73 -5.08 -6.77
CA HIS A 454 -7.55 -4.30 -5.53
C HIS A 454 -6.08 -3.92 -5.30
N ILE A 455 -5.16 -4.42 -6.11
CA ILE A 455 -3.76 -3.95 -6.21
C ILE A 455 -3.73 -2.47 -6.56
N LYS A 456 -2.67 -1.75 -6.16
CA LYS A 456 -2.37 -0.39 -6.63
C LYS A 456 -0.92 -0.36 -7.07
N SER A 457 -0.72 0.03 -8.31
CA SER A 457 0.61 0.08 -8.92
C SER A 457 0.78 1.33 -9.77
N TYR A 458 2.03 1.81 -9.82
CA TYR A 458 2.39 2.97 -10.61
C TYR A 458 3.75 2.71 -11.26
N THR A 459 3.88 3.09 -12.52
CA THR A 459 5.11 2.92 -13.29
C THR A 459 5.18 3.89 -14.47
N ARG A 460 6.24 3.81 -15.25
CA ARG A 460 6.30 4.29 -16.63
C ARG A 460 6.59 3.10 -17.53
N ILE A 461 6.11 3.14 -18.76
CA ILE A 461 6.30 2.03 -19.71
C ILE A 461 6.94 2.59 -20.97
N SER A 462 7.93 1.90 -21.52
CA SER A 462 8.53 2.27 -22.81
C SER A 462 7.49 2.23 -23.94
N PRO A 463 7.65 3.05 -25.00
CA PRO A 463 6.71 3.08 -26.14
C PRO A 463 6.48 1.72 -26.79
N ASP A 464 7.51 0.87 -26.79
CA ASP A 464 7.45 -0.50 -27.31
C ASP A 464 6.86 -1.52 -26.34
N SER A 465 6.49 -1.10 -25.13
CA SER A 465 5.95 -1.92 -24.04
C SER A 465 6.87 -3.03 -23.54
N LYS A 466 8.20 -2.86 -23.69
CA LYS A 466 9.18 -3.88 -23.29
C LYS A 466 9.96 -3.57 -22.03
N ASN A 467 9.94 -2.32 -21.56
CA ASN A 467 10.75 -1.87 -20.44
C ASN A 467 10.01 -0.94 -19.50
N ILE A 468 10.39 -0.97 -18.21
CA ILE A 468 9.98 -0.01 -17.19
C ILE A 468 11.19 0.52 -16.43
N PRO A 469 11.26 1.83 -16.11
CA PRO A 469 12.39 2.44 -15.41
C PRO A 469 12.26 2.36 -13.89
N TRP A 470 11.08 2.04 -13.39
CA TRP A 470 10.75 1.86 -11.98
C TRP A 470 9.34 1.26 -11.85
N PHE A 471 9.05 0.67 -10.69
CA PHE A 471 7.72 0.18 -10.37
C PHE A 471 7.40 0.48 -8.90
N VAL A 472 6.16 0.89 -8.62
CA VAL A 472 5.64 1.09 -7.26
C VAL A 472 4.49 0.12 -7.02
N LEU A 473 4.61 -0.68 -5.96
CA LEU A 473 3.51 -1.41 -5.35
C LEU A 473 3.15 -0.70 -4.04
N THR A 474 1.88 -0.34 -3.84
CA THR A 474 1.48 0.42 -2.65
C THR A 474 0.02 0.19 -2.26
N SER A 475 -0.32 0.45 -0.99
CA SER A 475 -1.71 0.55 -0.55
C SER A 475 -2.40 1.83 -1.04
N ALA A 476 -1.63 2.86 -1.43
CA ALA A 476 -2.11 4.18 -1.79
C ALA A 476 -2.92 4.18 -3.10
N ASN A 477 -4.23 4.36 -3.00
CA ASN A 477 -5.08 4.68 -4.15
C ASN A 477 -4.75 6.07 -4.71
N LEU A 478 -5.18 6.36 -5.93
CA LEU A 478 -4.98 7.66 -6.55
C LEU A 478 -5.92 8.70 -5.89
N SER A 479 -5.46 9.30 -4.80
CA SER A 479 -6.21 10.28 -4.01
C SER A 479 -5.31 11.29 -3.30
N LYS A 480 -5.88 12.46 -2.98
CA LYS A 480 -5.21 13.52 -2.20
C LYS A 480 -4.86 13.05 -0.79
N SER A 481 -5.73 12.26 -0.17
CA SER A 481 -5.52 11.75 1.19
C SER A 481 -4.36 10.76 1.26
N ALA A 482 -4.21 9.91 0.24
CA ALA A 482 -3.15 8.90 0.20
C ALA A 482 -1.78 9.48 -0.17
N TRP A 483 -1.72 10.34 -1.22
CA TRP A 483 -0.46 10.86 -1.76
C TRP A 483 -0.06 12.22 -1.19
N GLY A 484 -1.04 12.97 -0.67
CA GLY A 484 -0.86 14.31 -0.16
C GLY A 484 -1.23 15.41 -1.15
N ASN A 485 -1.39 16.60 -0.60
CA ASN A 485 -1.77 17.82 -1.30
C ASN A 485 -1.05 19.03 -0.71
N GLY A 486 -0.76 20.03 -1.56
CA GLY A 486 -0.12 21.28 -1.14
C GLY A 486 1.40 21.28 -1.27
N ARG A 487 1.97 22.48 -1.45
CA ARG A 487 3.43 22.70 -1.57
C ARG A 487 4.09 23.09 -0.25
N LEU A 488 3.61 24.18 0.37
CA LEU A 488 4.14 24.71 1.63
C LEU A 488 3.53 24.02 2.85
N HIS A 489 2.23 23.77 2.80
CA HIS A 489 1.50 22.99 3.79
C HIS A 489 1.15 21.65 3.15
N TYR A 490 2.11 20.74 3.15
CA TYR A 490 1.94 19.41 2.59
C TYR A 490 1.11 18.56 3.54
N TYR A 491 -0.16 18.39 3.22
CA TYR A 491 -1.12 17.63 4.02
C TYR A 491 -1.33 16.23 3.44
N ILE A 492 -1.27 15.23 4.28
CA ILE A 492 -1.64 13.84 4.01
C ILE A 492 -2.78 13.46 4.96
N GLY A 493 -3.78 12.73 4.47
CA GLY A 493 -4.91 12.25 5.27
C GLY A 493 -4.70 10.85 5.84
N ASN A 494 -4.06 9.97 5.07
CA ASN A 494 -3.99 8.54 5.35
C ASN A 494 -2.63 8.08 5.89
N TYR A 495 -2.65 6.96 6.63
CA TYR A 495 -1.50 6.07 6.68
C TYR A 495 -1.52 5.16 5.44
N GLU A 496 -0.42 5.13 4.68
CA GLU A 496 -0.22 4.24 3.53
C GLU A 496 1.19 3.66 3.56
N ALA A 497 1.37 2.50 2.91
CA ALA A 497 2.71 1.92 2.73
C ALA A 497 2.82 1.19 1.39
N GLY A 498 4.03 1.21 0.84
CA GLY A 498 4.38 0.58 -0.42
C GLY A 498 5.88 0.39 -0.56
N VAL A 499 6.29 -0.21 -1.67
CA VAL A 499 7.69 -0.38 -2.06
C VAL A 499 7.92 0.17 -3.46
N ILE A 500 9.12 0.73 -3.67
CA ILE A 500 9.58 1.23 -4.97
C ILE A 500 10.71 0.32 -5.43
N PHE A 501 10.55 -0.27 -6.60
CA PHE A 501 11.56 -1.04 -7.30
C PHE A 501 12.30 -0.12 -8.26
N ILE A 502 13.62 -0.03 -8.10
CA ILE A 502 14.51 0.74 -8.99
C ILE A 502 15.55 -0.23 -9.56
N PRO A 503 15.68 -0.33 -10.90
CA PRO A 503 16.58 -1.30 -11.55
C PRO A 503 18.02 -1.23 -11.05
N LYS A 504 18.53 -0.02 -10.86
CA LYS A 504 19.89 0.21 -10.35
C LYS A 504 20.23 -0.60 -9.08
N PHE A 505 19.27 -0.79 -8.16
CA PHE A 505 19.49 -1.47 -6.88
C PHE A 505 19.19 -2.96 -6.91
N ILE A 506 18.44 -3.43 -7.91
CA ILE A 506 17.94 -4.81 -7.98
C ILE A 506 18.70 -5.63 -9.02
N THR A 507 18.89 -5.06 -10.21
CA THR A 507 19.51 -5.74 -11.35
C THR A 507 20.79 -5.06 -11.84
N GLY A 508 21.12 -3.87 -11.31
CA GLY A 508 22.26 -3.06 -11.77
C GLY A 508 22.04 -2.38 -13.13
N THR A 509 20.81 -2.41 -13.66
CA THR A 509 20.43 -1.85 -14.97
C THR A 509 19.72 -0.50 -14.84
N THR A 510 19.36 0.12 -15.96
CA THR A 510 18.53 1.35 -15.97
C THR A 510 17.04 1.06 -16.09
N THR A 511 16.67 -0.14 -16.58
CA THR A 511 15.27 -0.56 -16.77
C THR A 511 15.11 -2.03 -16.40
N PHE A 512 13.88 -2.43 -16.05
CA PHE A 512 13.48 -3.83 -15.97
C PHE A 512 12.82 -4.24 -17.29
N PRO A 513 13.16 -5.41 -17.85
CA PRO A 513 12.42 -5.99 -18.97
C PRO A 513 11.02 -6.44 -18.50
N ILE A 514 10.01 -6.24 -19.36
CA ILE A 514 8.63 -6.69 -19.18
C ILE A 514 8.14 -7.36 -20.46
N GLY A 515 7.08 -8.19 -20.37
CA GLY A 515 6.53 -8.89 -21.54
C GLY A 515 7.18 -10.25 -21.80
N ASP A 516 7.05 -10.75 -23.02
CA ASP A 516 7.49 -12.11 -23.39
C ASP A 516 8.84 -12.03 -24.16
N GLY A 517 9.93 -11.77 -23.47
CA GLY A 517 11.27 -11.72 -24.06
C GLY A 517 12.14 -12.87 -23.54
N ASP A 518 12.53 -13.79 -24.41
CA ASP A 518 13.36 -14.96 -24.06
C ASP A 518 14.87 -14.66 -24.00
N ASP A 519 15.32 -13.50 -24.47
CA ASP A 519 16.76 -13.19 -24.67
C ASP A 519 17.38 -12.28 -23.59
N SER A 520 16.65 -12.00 -22.51
CA SER A 520 17.13 -11.05 -21.49
C SER A 520 17.95 -11.78 -20.41
N VAL A 521 19.20 -11.32 -20.18
CA VAL A 521 20.05 -11.75 -19.05
C VAL A 521 19.41 -11.39 -17.69
N VAL A 522 18.52 -10.39 -17.68
CA VAL A 522 17.79 -9.93 -16.51
C VAL A 522 16.43 -10.61 -16.46
N PRO A 523 16.02 -11.21 -15.34
CA PRO A 523 14.68 -11.79 -15.19
C PRO A 523 13.56 -10.78 -15.52
N ILE A 524 12.52 -11.24 -16.21
CA ILE A 524 11.36 -10.42 -16.58
C ILE A 524 10.65 -9.96 -15.32
N PHE A 525 10.37 -8.64 -15.24
CA PHE A 525 9.64 -8.06 -14.13
C PHE A 525 8.14 -8.42 -14.26
N PRO A 526 7.51 -8.96 -13.20
CA PRO A 526 6.10 -9.34 -13.25
C PRO A 526 5.21 -8.09 -13.23
N ILE A 527 4.37 -7.94 -14.26
CA ILE A 527 3.35 -6.89 -14.35
C ILE A 527 1.96 -7.52 -14.18
N PRO A 528 1.05 -6.89 -13.38
CA PRO A 528 -0.24 -7.50 -13.05
C PRO A 528 -1.30 -7.41 -14.15
N TYR A 529 -1.10 -6.64 -15.20
CA TYR A 529 -2.03 -6.39 -16.29
C TYR A 529 -1.41 -6.68 -17.67
N ASP A 530 -2.24 -6.78 -18.69
CA ASP A 530 -1.79 -7.02 -20.04
C ASP A 530 -1.23 -5.76 -20.73
N LEU A 531 -0.32 -5.95 -21.66
CA LEU A 531 0.27 -4.92 -22.52
C LEU A 531 0.13 -5.33 -23.99
N PRO A 532 -0.09 -4.37 -24.91
CA PRO A 532 -0.36 -2.95 -24.67
C PRO A 532 -1.68 -2.72 -23.92
N LEU A 533 -1.79 -1.57 -23.22
CA LEU A 533 -2.99 -1.25 -22.46
C LEU A 533 -4.21 -1.05 -23.37
N CYS A 534 -5.38 -1.52 -22.94
CA CYS A 534 -6.64 -1.38 -23.63
C CYS A 534 -7.36 -0.08 -23.17
N ARG A 535 -7.47 0.91 -24.05
CA ARG A 535 -8.18 2.16 -23.75
C ARG A 535 -9.69 1.90 -23.62
N TYR A 536 -10.40 2.72 -22.84
CA TYR A 536 -11.86 2.70 -22.84
C TYR A 536 -12.41 2.99 -24.23
N GLU A 537 -13.42 2.23 -24.62
CA GLU A 537 -14.21 2.47 -25.81
C GLU A 537 -15.27 3.55 -25.55
N SER A 538 -15.92 4.06 -26.58
CA SER A 538 -16.95 5.10 -26.45
C SER A 538 -18.15 4.68 -25.60
N SER A 539 -18.43 3.39 -25.53
CA SER A 539 -19.51 2.77 -24.72
C SER A 539 -19.10 2.49 -23.28
N ASP A 540 -17.79 2.44 -22.98
CA ASP A 540 -17.31 2.15 -21.63
C ASP A 540 -17.66 3.28 -20.65
N ARG A 541 -18.01 2.89 -19.44
CA ARG A 541 -18.18 3.80 -18.29
C ARG A 541 -17.42 3.25 -17.11
N PRO A 542 -16.76 4.11 -16.29
CA PRO A 542 -16.08 3.65 -15.09
C PRO A 542 -17.10 3.05 -14.13
N PHE A 543 -16.67 1.99 -13.43
CA PHE A 543 -17.47 1.46 -12.35
C PHE A 543 -17.65 2.52 -11.25
N VAL A 544 -18.89 2.69 -10.79
CA VAL A 544 -19.24 3.52 -9.63
C VAL A 544 -20.10 2.72 -8.65
N CYS A 545 -19.99 3.03 -7.35
CA CYS A 545 -20.66 2.26 -6.30
C CYS A 545 -22.18 2.18 -6.48
N GLU A 546 -22.80 3.25 -6.98
CA GLU A 546 -24.24 3.34 -7.21
C GLU A 546 -24.73 2.31 -8.26
N PHE A 547 -23.84 1.79 -9.11
CA PHE A 547 -24.16 0.72 -10.03
C PHE A 547 -24.57 -0.58 -9.31
N LEU A 548 -24.00 -0.86 -8.12
CA LEU A 548 -24.40 -2.02 -7.31
C LEU A 548 -25.87 -1.96 -6.89
N ASN A 549 -26.35 -0.78 -6.52
CA ASN A 549 -27.75 -0.59 -6.10
C ASN A 549 -28.70 -0.93 -7.28
N SER A 550 -28.36 -0.45 -8.48
CA SER A 550 -29.16 -0.75 -9.68
C SER A 550 -29.14 -2.23 -10.08
N LEU A 551 -28.06 -2.95 -9.82
CA LEU A 551 -28.00 -4.40 -10.02
C LEU A 551 -28.85 -5.15 -8.99
N ALA A 552 -28.76 -4.77 -7.69
CA ALA A 552 -29.54 -5.39 -6.62
C ALA A 552 -31.05 -5.25 -6.84
N ASP A 553 -31.50 -4.06 -7.29
CA ASP A 553 -32.90 -3.80 -7.62
C ASP A 553 -33.40 -4.71 -8.77
N ASN A 554 -32.59 -4.91 -9.81
CA ASN A 554 -32.93 -5.80 -10.93
C ASN A 554 -33.02 -7.27 -10.49
N PHE A 555 -32.10 -7.75 -9.64
CA PHE A 555 -32.16 -9.12 -9.10
C PHE A 555 -33.38 -9.35 -8.20
N SER A 556 -33.84 -8.32 -7.48
CA SER A 556 -35.04 -8.40 -6.62
C SER A 556 -36.31 -8.50 -7.44
N ILE A 557 -36.39 -7.82 -8.57
CA ILE A 557 -37.54 -7.85 -9.51
C ILE A 557 -37.65 -9.22 -10.19
N ASP A 558 -36.55 -9.80 -10.65
CA ASP A 558 -36.55 -11.12 -11.30
C ASP A 558 -36.92 -12.28 -10.37
N ASN A 559 -36.59 -12.17 -9.08
CA ASN A 559 -36.96 -13.18 -8.07
C ASN A 559 -38.37 -12.98 -7.48
N GLY A 560 -38.96 -11.78 -7.65
CA GLY A 560 -40.34 -11.50 -7.23
C GLY A 560 -41.41 -11.92 -8.26
N ASN A 561 -41.00 -12.25 -9.49
CA ASN A 561 -41.86 -12.72 -10.57
C ASN A 561 -41.81 -14.25 -10.82
N LYS A 562 -41.16 -14.99 -9.95
CA LYS A 562 -41.19 -16.47 -9.91
C LYS A 562 -41.91 -16.94 -8.65
#